data_2af5e1c92effa9762f0c192b16fac62b
#
_entry.id   2af5e1c92effa9762f0c192b16fac62b
#
_cell.length_a   1.000
_cell.length_b   1.000
_cell.length_c   1.000
_cell.angle_alpha   90.00
_cell.angle_beta   90.00
_cell.angle_gamma   90.00
#
_symmetry.space_group_name_H-M   'P 1'
#
loop_
_entity.id
_entity.type
_entity.pdbx_description
1 polymer ?
#
loop_
_entity_poly.entity_id
_entity_poly.type
_entity_poly.pdbx_seq_one_letter_code
_entity_poly.pdbx_strand_id
1 'polypeptide(L)'
;KDFIRNTVKRALNEDLYPSGDITSSLVKNNKVVKVKLLSNQNAIIGGLLFAKQAFDLVDSEIKFIIKKKDGSQVKKGALVASIEGKAQNILIAERVALNFLSHISGIATKTNEFVKLVGKKCKICCTRKTIPNMRVIQKYAVKLGRGTNHRFNLSDEFLIKDNHIASSDIRSLVSSAIKNKKGRKITVEVDNLKQLKTIMGLKFNTV
;
A
#
# COMPACT_ATOMS: atom_id res chain seq x y z
N LYS A 1 0.61 13.24 7.75
CA LYS A 1 1.22 12.74 9.01
C LYS A 1 0.21 11.99 9.87
N ASP A 2 -0.99 12.50 10.04
CA ASP A 2 -2.04 11.93 10.92
C ASP A 2 -2.51 10.54 10.50
N PHE A 3 -2.63 10.27 9.19
CA PHE A 3 -3.02 8.96 8.69
C PHE A 3 -2.04 7.85 9.15
N ILE A 4 -0.72 8.06 8.96
CA ILE A 4 0.30 7.09 9.37
C ILE A 4 0.26 6.88 10.88
N ARG A 5 0.27 7.98 11.64
CA ARG A 5 0.22 7.93 13.12
C ARG A 5 -0.99 7.15 13.63
N ASN A 6 -2.19 7.44 13.12
CA ASN A 6 -3.42 6.79 13.55
C ASN A 6 -3.47 5.32 13.16
N THR A 7 -2.95 4.98 11.97
CA THR A 7 -2.87 3.59 11.50
C THR A 7 -1.93 2.77 12.36
N VAL A 8 -0.73 3.29 12.62
CA VAL A 8 0.27 2.61 13.44
C VAL A 8 -0.16 2.51 14.90
N LYS A 9 -0.80 3.57 15.45
CA LYS A 9 -1.35 3.55 16.82
C LYS A 9 -2.38 2.43 16.99
N ARG A 10 -3.26 2.22 16.00
CA ARG A 10 -4.23 1.10 16.05
C ARG A 10 -3.55 -0.26 16.02
N ALA A 11 -2.52 -0.44 15.19
CA ALA A 11 -1.76 -1.68 15.12
C ALA A 11 -0.97 -1.96 16.41
N LEU A 12 -0.40 -0.93 17.04
CA LEU A 12 0.24 -1.07 18.35
C LEU A 12 -0.78 -1.42 19.44
N ASN A 13 -1.97 -0.80 19.42
CA ASN A 13 -3.02 -1.14 20.39
C ASN A 13 -3.49 -2.59 20.22
N GLU A 14 -3.61 -3.10 19.00
CA GLU A 14 -3.96 -4.50 18.70
C GLU A 14 -2.94 -5.47 19.32
N ASP A 15 -1.65 -5.13 19.25
CA ASP A 15 -0.56 -5.97 19.75
C ASP A 15 -0.37 -5.88 21.28
N LEU A 16 -0.67 -4.72 21.87
CA LEU A 16 -0.33 -4.41 23.27
C LEU A 16 -1.51 -4.48 24.24
N TYR A 17 -2.75 -4.51 23.76
CA TYR A 17 -3.92 -4.56 24.61
C TYR A 17 -4.17 -5.99 25.16
N PRO A 18 -4.58 -6.14 26.44
CA PRO A 18 -4.74 -5.08 27.44
C PRO A 18 -3.49 -4.84 28.30
N SER A 19 -2.50 -5.74 28.32
CA SER A 19 -1.47 -5.80 29.38
C SER A 19 -0.06 -5.40 28.91
N GLY A 20 0.08 -4.91 27.67
CA GLY A 20 1.39 -4.60 27.08
C GLY A 20 2.18 -5.86 26.71
N ASP A 21 3.48 -5.71 26.45
CA ASP A 21 4.38 -6.82 26.14
C ASP A 21 4.89 -7.46 27.44
N ILE A 22 4.22 -8.54 27.86
CA ILE A 22 4.56 -9.27 29.08
C ILE A 22 5.93 -9.94 29.02
N THR A 23 6.43 -10.27 27.81
CA THR A 23 7.73 -10.90 27.62
C THR A 23 8.85 -9.87 27.74
N SER A 24 8.72 -8.73 27.07
CA SER A 24 9.73 -7.66 27.16
C SER A 24 9.81 -7.06 28.54
N SER A 25 8.75 -7.15 29.38
CA SER A 25 8.78 -6.72 30.78
C SER A 25 9.77 -7.52 31.64
N LEU A 26 10.17 -8.72 31.20
CA LEU A 26 11.18 -9.55 31.88
C LEU A 26 12.61 -9.08 31.64
N VAL A 27 12.84 -8.15 30.71
CA VAL A 27 14.18 -7.62 30.39
C VAL A 27 14.64 -6.69 31.53
N LYS A 28 15.36 -7.25 32.50
CA LYS A 28 15.83 -6.54 33.72
C LYS A 28 16.82 -5.41 33.43
N ASN A 29 17.71 -5.59 32.42
CA ASN A 29 18.70 -4.60 32.00
C ASN A 29 18.27 -3.90 30.72
N ASN A 30 17.46 -2.85 30.83
CA ASN A 30 16.96 -2.06 29.71
C ASN A 30 18.04 -1.10 29.16
N LYS A 31 19.16 -1.67 28.71
CA LYS A 31 20.29 -0.91 28.14
C LYS A 31 19.94 -0.34 26.77
N VAL A 32 20.55 0.79 26.44
CA VAL A 32 20.55 1.32 25.08
C VAL A 32 21.35 0.39 24.18
N VAL A 33 20.72 -0.05 23.09
CA VAL A 33 21.32 -0.93 22.09
C VAL A 33 21.24 -0.31 20.70
N LYS A 34 22.16 -0.76 19.82
CA LYS A 34 22.13 -0.42 18.38
C LYS A 34 21.82 -1.68 17.59
N VAL A 35 20.74 -1.64 16.86
CA VAL A 35 20.30 -2.75 16.00
C VAL A 35 20.25 -2.33 14.53
N LYS A 36 20.39 -3.31 13.64
CA LYS A 36 20.37 -3.12 12.19
C LYS A 36 19.13 -3.77 11.61
N LEU A 37 18.38 -3.02 10.80
CA LEU A 37 17.32 -3.56 9.99
C LEU A 37 17.91 -3.95 8.63
N LEU A 38 17.93 -5.26 8.34
CA LEU A 38 18.50 -5.82 7.12
C LEU A 38 17.38 -6.41 6.25
N SER A 39 17.53 -6.32 4.93
CA SER A 39 16.65 -7.05 4.02
C SER A 39 17.06 -8.53 3.96
N ASN A 40 16.11 -9.44 4.18
CA ASN A 40 16.35 -10.87 4.12
C ASN A 40 16.28 -11.46 2.69
N GLN A 41 15.87 -10.65 1.71
CA GLN A 41 15.76 -11.01 0.30
C GLN A 41 15.99 -9.82 -0.61
N ASN A 42 16.04 -10.05 -1.93
CA ASN A 42 16.01 -8.97 -2.92
C ASN A 42 14.59 -8.36 -2.94
N ALA A 43 14.47 -7.05 -2.79
CA ALA A 43 13.16 -6.41 -2.65
C ALA A 43 13.16 -4.95 -3.13
N ILE A 44 11.96 -4.41 -3.34
CA ILE A 44 11.69 -2.98 -3.35
C ILE A 44 11.25 -2.60 -1.95
N ILE A 45 12.00 -1.75 -1.28
CA ILE A 45 11.68 -1.32 0.09
C ILE A 45 10.48 -0.37 0.09
N GLY A 46 9.60 -0.53 1.07
CA GLY A 46 8.48 0.38 1.30
C GLY A 46 7.96 0.30 2.73
N GLY A 47 7.44 1.42 3.24
CA GLY A 47 6.83 1.49 4.57
C GLY A 47 7.76 2.00 5.68
N LEU A 48 8.89 2.60 5.35
CA LEU A 48 9.85 3.10 6.34
C LEU A 48 9.26 4.15 7.28
N LEU A 49 8.35 5.00 6.80
CA LEU A 49 7.68 5.98 7.65
C LEU A 49 6.70 5.32 8.64
N PHE A 50 6.07 4.20 8.27
CA PHE A 50 5.23 3.43 9.19
C PHE A 50 6.08 2.75 10.27
N ALA A 51 7.19 2.14 9.85
CA ALA A 51 8.13 1.52 10.78
C ALA A 51 8.70 2.54 11.76
N LYS A 52 9.20 3.68 11.26
CA LYS A 52 9.68 4.77 12.12
C LYS A 52 8.60 5.21 13.10
N GLN A 53 7.37 5.39 12.65
CA GLN A 53 6.25 5.82 13.50
C GLN A 53 5.92 4.79 14.59
N ALA A 54 6.14 3.48 14.36
CA ALA A 54 5.96 2.46 15.39
C ALA A 54 6.95 2.66 16.54
N PHE A 55 8.22 2.88 16.22
CA PHE A 55 9.24 3.20 17.23
C PHE A 55 8.97 4.53 17.92
N ASP A 56 8.66 5.59 17.18
CA ASP A 56 8.40 6.93 17.73
C ASP A 56 7.18 6.96 18.69
N LEU A 57 6.18 6.08 18.47
CA LEU A 57 4.99 5.99 19.32
C LEU A 57 5.22 5.19 20.59
N VAL A 58 6.14 4.24 20.58
CA VAL A 58 6.54 3.48 21.78
C VAL A 58 7.49 4.31 22.63
N ASP A 59 8.48 4.95 22.01
CA ASP A 59 9.47 5.78 22.72
C ASP A 59 10.06 6.80 21.74
N SER A 60 9.79 8.08 21.98
CA SER A 60 10.28 9.20 21.16
C SER A 60 11.80 9.40 21.20
N GLU A 61 12.49 8.79 22.17
CA GLU A 61 13.96 8.85 22.28
C GLU A 61 14.65 7.84 21.33
N ILE A 62 13.89 6.88 20.74
CA ILE A 62 14.47 5.92 19.79
C ILE A 62 14.90 6.65 18.51
N LYS A 63 16.18 6.51 18.19
CA LYS A 63 16.75 7.04 16.95
C LYS A 63 16.59 6.02 15.82
N PHE A 64 15.66 6.29 14.89
CA PHE A 64 15.44 5.51 13.69
C PHE A 64 16.08 6.20 12.48
N ILE A 65 17.22 5.69 12.01
CA ILE A 65 18.03 6.28 10.94
C ILE A 65 17.82 5.50 9.64
N ILE A 66 17.09 6.08 8.71
CA ILE A 66 16.79 5.50 7.39
C ILE A 66 18.07 5.49 6.53
N LYS A 67 18.47 4.32 6.03
CA LYS A 67 19.62 4.12 5.12
C LYS A 67 19.22 3.92 3.67
N LYS A 68 17.98 3.46 3.41
CA LYS A 68 17.39 3.29 2.08
C LYS A 68 16.04 4.00 2.05
N LYS A 69 15.69 4.61 0.91
CA LYS A 69 14.39 5.29 0.74
C LYS A 69 13.32 4.30 0.28
N ASP A 70 12.06 4.58 0.56
CA ASP A 70 10.94 3.86 -0.05
C ASP A 70 11.05 3.90 -1.58
N GLY A 71 10.79 2.76 -2.24
CA GLY A 71 11.00 2.56 -3.68
C GLY A 71 12.43 2.12 -4.07
N SER A 72 13.39 2.09 -3.14
CA SER A 72 14.74 1.59 -3.43
C SER A 72 14.73 0.09 -3.66
N GLN A 73 15.41 -0.35 -4.71
CA GLN A 73 15.72 -1.76 -4.92
C GLN A 73 16.94 -2.15 -4.06
N VAL A 74 16.81 -3.20 -3.29
CA VAL A 74 17.88 -3.71 -2.42
C VAL A 74 18.15 -5.19 -2.67
N LYS A 75 19.36 -5.62 -2.36
CA LYS A 75 19.77 -7.04 -2.32
C LYS A 75 19.59 -7.60 -0.91
N LYS A 76 19.50 -8.92 -0.80
CA LYS A 76 19.60 -9.64 0.47
C LYS A 76 20.83 -9.18 1.26
N GLY A 77 20.67 -8.95 2.56
CA GLY A 77 21.70 -8.46 3.47
C GLY A 77 21.88 -6.92 3.46
N ALA A 78 21.20 -6.19 2.58
CA ALA A 78 21.32 -4.73 2.54
C ALA A 78 20.82 -4.08 3.83
N LEU A 79 21.60 -3.12 4.36
CA LEU A 79 21.18 -2.28 5.50
C LEU A 79 20.10 -1.29 5.07
N VAL A 80 18.91 -1.43 5.66
CA VAL A 80 17.71 -0.61 5.37
C VAL A 80 17.60 0.56 6.35
N ALA A 81 17.79 0.29 7.63
CA ALA A 81 17.81 1.31 8.69
C ALA A 81 18.70 0.87 9.87
N SER A 82 19.12 1.83 10.68
CA SER A 82 19.76 1.60 11.99
C SER A 82 18.86 2.16 13.08
N ILE A 83 18.73 1.46 14.19
CA ILE A 83 17.86 1.81 15.30
C ILE A 83 18.70 1.80 16.56
N GLU A 84 18.58 2.86 17.38
CA GLU A 84 19.25 3.00 18.65
C GLU A 84 18.24 3.41 19.71
N GLY A 85 18.16 2.69 20.81
CA GLY A 85 17.23 2.97 21.90
C GLY A 85 17.26 1.88 22.96
N LYS A 86 16.41 2.01 23.98
CA LYS A 86 16.27 0.99 25.02
C LYS A 86 15.81 -0.34 24.44
N ALA A 87 16.48 -1.42 24.80
CA ALA A 87 16.24 -2.74 24.23
C ALA A 87 14.76 -3.17 24.31
N GLN A 88 14.14 -2.99 25.47
CA GLN A 88 12.73 -3.31 25.70
C GLN A 88 11.80 -2.55 24.76
N ASN A 89 12.00 -1.22 24.59
CA ASN A 89 11.16 -0.39 23.74
C ASN A 89 11.30 -0.75 22.25
N ILE A 90 12.52 -1.13 21.84
CA ILE A 90 12.77 -1.64 20.49
C ILE A 90 11.99 -2.95 20.25
N LEU A 91 12.01 -3.91 21.19
CA LEU A 91 11.28 -5.17 21.08
C LEU A 91 9.77 -4.95 20.98
N ILE A 92 9.21 -4.05 21.77
CA ILE A 92 7.77 -3.69 21.76
C ILE A 92 7.34 -3.15 20.38
N ALA A 93 8.15 -2.30 19.74
CA ALA A 93 7.80 -1.69 18.46
C ALA A 93 8.07 -2.60 17.24
N GLU A 94 8.98 -3.57 17.40
CA GLU A 94 9.57 -4.32 16.30
C GLU A 94 8.52 -5.01 15.41
N ARG A 95 7.60 -5.77 16.02
CA ARG A 95 6.65 -6.58 15.25
C ARG A 95 5.76 -5.72 14.36
N VAL A 96 5.18 -4.67 14.89
CA VAL A 96 4.33 -3.74 14.15
C VAL A 96 5.13 -3.05 13.03
N ALA A 97 6.34 -2.60 13.32
CA ALA A 97 7.24 -1.99 12.33
C ALA A 97 7.55 -2.96 11.17
N LEU A 98 7.92 -4.20 11.49
CA LEU A 98 8.23 -5.23 10.49
C LEU A 98 7.01 -5.66 9.67
N ASN A 99 5.82 -5.70 10.28
CA ASN A 99 4.59 -6.04 9.56
C ASN A 99 4.28 -5.01 8.47
N PHE A 100 4.36 -3.70 8.75
CA PHE A 100 4.19 -2.66 7.73
C PHE A 100 5.27 -2.73 6.66
N LEU A 101 6.53 -2.86 7.04
CA LEU A 101 7.64 -2.96 6.09
C LEU A 101 7.50 -4.17 5.16
N SER A 102 7.22 -5.34 5.71
CA SER A 102 7.09 -6.58 4.93
C SER A 102 5.89 -6.52 3.98
N HIS A 103 4.74 -6.05 4.46
CA HIS A 103 3.53 -5.95 3.64
C HIS A 103 3.72 -4.98 2.47
N ILE A 104 4.21 -3.77 2.74
CA ILE A 104 4.39 -2.74 1.71
C ILE A 104 5.50 -3.13 0.73
N SER A 105 6.64 -3.62 1.24
CA SER A 105 7.75 -4.07 0.41
C SER A 105 7.38 -5.29 -0.45
N GLY A 106 6.59 -6.22 0.09
CA GLY A 106 6.12 -7.40 -0.64
C GLY A 106 5.26 -7.02 -1.84
N ILE A 107 4.27 -6.13 -1.65
CA ILE A 107 3.42 -5.64 -2.74
C ILE A 107 4.25 -4.85 -3.76
N ALA A 108 5.14 -3.98 -3.31
CA ALA A 108 6.02 -3.20 -4.19
C ALA A 108 6.93 -4.10 -5.03
N THR A 109 7.53 -5.11 -4.40
CA THR A 109 8.42 -6.08 -5.07
C THR A 109 7.64 -6.88 -6.11
N LYS A 110 6.49 -7.44 -5.73
CA LYS A 110 5.65 -8.21 -6.65
C LYS A 110 5.15 -7.37 -7.82
N THR A 111 4.71 -6.14 -7.57
CA THR A 111 4.32 -5.20 -8.62
C THR A 111 5.49 -4.94 -9.58
N ASN A 112 6.70 -4.74 -9.06
CA ASN A 112 7.88 -4.47 -9.88
C ASN A 112 8.27 -5.67 -10.76
N GLU A 113 8.09 -6.90 -10.29
CA GLU A 113 8.27 -8.10 -11.11
C GLU A 113 7.37 -8.07 -12.34
N PHE A 114 6.06 -7.82 -12.15
CA PHE A 114 5.12 -7.72 -13.28
C PHE A 114 5.44 -6.55 -14.21
N VAL A 115 5.79 -5.39 -13.65
CA VAL A 115 6.19 -4.22 -14.45
C VAL A 115 7.39 -4.53 -15.33
N LYS A 116 8.38 -5.27 -14.82
CA LYS A 116 9.56 -5.70 -15.60
C LYS A 116 9.19 -6.68 -16.71
N LEU A 117 8.31 -7.64 -16.44
CA LEU A 117 7.87 -8.64 -17.42
C LEU A 117 7.15 -8.00 -18.62
N VAL A 118 6.26 -7.03 -18.39
CA VAL A 118 5.52 -6.38 -19.49
C VAL A 118 6.34 -5.28 -20.20
N GLY A 119 7.38 -4.78 -19.56
CA GLY A 119 8.26 -3.75 -20.09
C GLY A 119 7.50 -2.46 -20.42
N LYS A 120 7.76 -1.89 -21.61
CA LYS A 120 7.09 -0.66 -22.08
C LYS A 120 5.79 -0.89 -22.83
N LYS A 121 5.41 -2.15 -23.09
CA LYS A 121 4.26 -2.50 -23.94
C LYS A 121 2.91 -2.19 -23.28
N CYS A 122 2.82 -2.35 -21.97
CA CYS A 122 1.60 -2.01 -21.23
C CYS A 122 1.93 -1.55 -19.79
N LYS A 123 0.91 -1.08 -19.07
CA LYS A 123 1.04 -0.65 -17.68
C LYS A 123 0.35 -1.64 -16.74
N ILE A 124 1.04 -2.06 -15.69
CA ILE A 124 0.43 -2.83 -14.60
C ILE A 124 -0.36 -1.87 -13.73
N CYS A 125 -1.67 -2.12 -13.61
CA CYS A 125 -2.60 -1.28 -12.89
C CYS A 125 -3.29 -2.05 -11.76
N CYS A 126 -3.35 -1.44 -10.56
CA CYS A 126 -4.08 -2.03 -9.46
C CYS A 126 -5.60 -1.88 -9.60
N THR A 127 -6.36 -2.62 -8.79
CA THR A 127 -7.81 -2.54 -8.70
C THR A 127 -8.28 -1.98 -7.35
N ARG A 128 -9.58 -2.05 -7.06
CA ARG A 128 -10.16 -1.81 -5.73
C ARG A 128 -10.31 -3.08 -4.90
N LYS A 129 -9.84 -4.23 -5.37
CA LYS A 129 -9.81 -5.50 -4.63
C LYS A 129 -8.69 -5.47 -3.60
N THR A 130 -8.85 -4.68 -2.57
CA THR A 130 -7.88 -4.41 -1.50
C THR A 130 -8.37 -4.96 -0.17
N ILE A 131 -7.46 -5.25 0.74
CA ILE A 131 -7.81 -5.55 2.13
C ILE A 131 -8.56 -4.35 2.72
N PRO A 132 -9.69 -4.55 3.42
CA PRO A 132 -10.41 -3.47 4.09
C PRO A 132 -9.47 -2.59 4.92
N ASN A 133 -9.68 -1.28 4.86
CA ASN A 133 -8.88 -0.24 5.53
C ASN A 133 -7.41 -0.13 5.10
N MET A 134 -6.89 -1.04 4.24
CA MET A 134 -5.49 -1.03 3.78
C MET A 134 -5.28 -0.39 2.40
N ARG A 135 -6.34 0.09 1.73
CA ARG A 135 -6.26 0.57 0.34
C ARG A 135 -5.23 1.66 0.11
N VAL A 136 -5.14 2.65 1.00
CA VAL A 136 -4.14 3.73 0.90
C VAL A 136 -2.73 3.15 0.85
N ILE A 137 -2.44 2.23 1.77
CA ILE A 137 -1.15 1.58 1.94
C ILE A 137 -0.81 0.69 0.75
N GLN A 138 -1.78 -0.15 0.32
CA GLN A 138 -1.57 -1.08 -0.79
C GLN A 138 -1.40 -0.35 -2.13
N LYS A 139 -2.17 0.71 -2.38
CA LYS A 139 -1.99 1.54 -3.58
C LYS A 139 -0.68 2.34 -3.56
N TYR A 140 -0.23 2.78 -2.40
CA TYR A 140 1.10 3.36 -2.22
C TYR A 140 2.19 2.35 -2.60
N ALA A 141 2.10 1.12 -2.10
CA ALA A 141 3.05 0.04 -2.40
C ALA A 141 3.11 -0.28 -3.90
N VAL A 142 1.96 -0.31 -4.60
CA VAL A 142 1.91 -0.47 -6.07
C VAL A 142 2.70 0.62 -6.78
N LYS A 143 2.59 1.87 -6.33
CA LYS A 143 3.38 2.98 -6.88
C LYS A 143 4.88 2.81 -6.66
N LEU A 144 5.30 2.37 -5.49
CA LEU A 144 6.71 2.06 -5.20
C LEU A 144 7.26 0.98 -6.14
N GLY A 145 6.45 -0.01 -6.50
CA GLY A 145 6.76 -1.05 -7.48
C GLY A 145 6.70 -0.59 -8.93
N ARG A 146 6.50 0.71 -9.20
CA ARG A 146 6.33 1.33 -10.53
C ARG A 146 5.06 0.93 -11.26
N GLY A 147 4.08 0.38 -10.57
CA GLY A 147 2.73 0.18 -11.09
C GLY A 147 1.93 1.49 -11.14
N THR A 148 0.77 1.42 -11.75
CA THR A 148 -0.20 2.51 -11.85
C THR A 148 -1.40 2.27 -10.93
N ASN A 149 -2.02 3.32 -10.44
CA ASN A 149 -3.26 3.21 -9.68
C ASN A 149 -4.46 3.48 -10.57
N HIS A 150 -5.45 2.60 -10.52
CA HIS A 150 -6.81 2.85 -10.98
C HIS A 150 -7.57 3.66 -9.90
N ARG A 151 -8.83 4.01 -10.15
CA ARG A 151 -9.66 4.78 -9.23
C ARG A 151 -9.48 4.35 -7.77
N PHE A 152 -9.40 5.35 -6.90
CA PHE A 152 -9.20 5.11 -5.47
C PHE A 152 -10.49 4.64 -4.79
N ASN A 153 -11.60 5.30 -5.10
CA ASN A 153 -12.92 5.03 -4.52
C ASN A 153 -14.03 5.10 -5.59
N LEU A 154 -15.27 5.07 -5.19
CA LEU A 154 -16.42 5.09 -6.10
C LEU A 154 -16.71 6.47 -6.70
N SER A 155 -16.23 7.55 -6.08
CA SER A 155 -16.43 8.93 -6.55
C SER A 155 -15.30 9.47 -7.42
N ASP A 156 -14.18 8.74 -7.54
CA ASP A 156 -12.99 9.18 -8.26
C ASP A 156 -13.16 9.06 -9.80
N GLU A 157 -13.74 7.96 -10.26
CA GLU A 157 -13.89 7.63 -11.67
C GLU A 157 -15.13 6.77 -11.90
N PHE A 158 -15.84 7.00 -13.00
CA PHE A 158 -16.92 6.10 -13.45
C PHE A 158 -16.32 4.77 -13.91
N LEU A 159 -16.85 3.66 -13.41
CA LEU A 159 -16.58 2.33 -13.91
C LEU A 159 -17.92 1.62 -14.09
N ILE A 160 -18.38 1.55 -15.32
CA ILE A 160 -19.59 0.83 -15.73
C ILE A 160 -19.22 -0.64 -15.90
N LYS A 161 -20.00 -1.53 -15.29
CA LYS A 161 -19.79 -2.97 -15.22
C LYS A 161 -21.06 -3.76 -15.49
N ASP A 162 -20.89 -5.08 -15.58
CA ASP A 162 -21.97 -6.06 -15.69
C ASP A 162 -23.16 -5.78 -14.78
N ASN A 163 -22.93 -5.57 -13.48
CA ASN A 163 -23.98 -5.28 -12.50
C ASN A 163 -24.79 -3.99 -12.82
N HIS A 164 -24.19 -3.02 -13.49
CA HIS A 164 -24.89 -1.82 -13.92
C HIS A 164 -25.67 -2.10 -15.22
N ILE A 165 -25.09 -2.89 -16.12
CA ILE A 165 -25.66 -3.23 -17.42
C ILE A 165 -26.87 -4.18 -17.25
N ALA A 166 -26.86 -5.03 -16.21
CA ALA A 166 -27.98 -5.92 -15.90
C ALA A 166 -29.32 -5.18 -15.66
N SER A 167 -29.25 -3.93 -15.20
CA SER A 167 -30.42 -3.11 -14.87
C SER A 167 -30.70 -1.99 -15.88
N SER A 168 -29.83 -1.78 -16.88
CA SER A 168 -29.93 -0.67 -17.81
C SER A 168 -29.14 -0.91 -19.10
N ASP A 169 -29.59 -0.30 -20.20
CA ASP A 169 -28.86 -0.34 -21.47
C ASP A 169 -27.47 0.30 -21.37
N ILE A 170 -26.45 -0.39 -21.85
CA ILE A 170 -25.04 0.04 -21.78
C ILE A 170 -24.80 1.40 -22.44
N ARG A 171 -25.45 1.68 -23.60
CA ARG A 171 -25.30 2.93 -24.34
C ARG A 171 -25.87 4.10 -23.53
N SER A 172 -27.03 3.91 -22.92
CA SER A 172 -27.67 4.89 -22.05
C SER A 172 -26.83 5.19 -20.82
N LEU A 173 -26.24 4.17 -20.18
CA LEU A 173 -25.33 4.33 -19.03
C LEU A 173 -24.10 5.16 -19.38
N VAL A 174 -23.43 4.82 -20.50
CA VAL A 174 -22.25 5.54 -20.97
C VAL A 174 -22.59 7.00 -21.31
N SER A 175 -23.72 7.22 -22.01
CA SER A 175 -24.18 8.57 -22.36
C SER A 175 -24.49 9.42 -21.11
N SER A 176 -25.12 8.80 -20.12
CA SER A 176 -25.37 9.45 -18.83
C SER A 176 -24.08 9.78 -18.08
N ALA A 177 -23.11 8.85 -18.06
CA ALA A 177 -21.81 9.09 -17.47
C ALA A 177 -21.07 10.26 -18.16
N ILE A 178 -21.14 10.36 -19.49
CA ILE A 178 -20.53 11.45 -20.26
C ILE A 178 -21.14 12.81 -19.86
N LYS A 179 -22.46 12.88 -19.70
CA LYS A 179 -23.16 14.12 -19.26
C LYS A 179 -22.74 14.54 -17.84
N ASN A 180 -22.53 13.55 -16.95
CA ASN A 180 -22.31 13.79 -15.52
C ASN A 180 -20.84 13.70 -15.06
N LYS A 181 -19.88 13.47 -15.97
CA LYS A 181 -18.49 13.18 -15.59
C LYS A 181 -17.78 14.29 -14.82
N LYS A 182 -18.11 15.56 -15.06
CA LYS A 182 -17.45 16.71 -14.39
C LYS A 182 -15.93 16.56 -14.31
N GLY A 183 -15.28 16.24 -15.45
CA GLY A 183 -13.83 16.00 -15.53
C GLY A 183 -13.33 14.61 -15.13
N ARG A 184 -14.18 13.76 -14.55
CA ARG A 184 -13.81 12.38 -14.17
C ARG A 184 -13.63 11.50 -15.40
N LYS A 185 -12.79 10.48 -15.28
CA LYS A 185 -12.63 9.44 -16.30
C LYS A 185 -13.83 8.49 -16.31
N ILE A 186 -14.05 7.87 -17.47
CA ILE A 186 -15.08 6.84 -17.70
C ILE A 186 -14.38 5.61 -18.22
N THR A 187 -14.46 4.52 -17.48
CA THR A 187 -14.06 3.17 -17.89
C THR A 187 -15.30 2.31 -18.05
N VAL A 188 -15.37 1.52 -19.12
CA VAL A 188 -16.49 0.62 -19.38
C VAL A 188 -15.96 -0.80 -19.50
N GLU A 189 -16.49 -1.71 -18.69
CA GLU A 189 -16.23 -3.14 -18.77
C GLU A 189 -17.28 -3.75 -19.70
N VAL A 190 -16.83 -4.53 -20.68
CA VAL A 190 -17.69 -5.22 -21.66
C VAL A 190 -17.34 -6.71 -21.71
N ASP A 191 -18.37 -7.56 -21.77
CA ASP A 191 -18.20 -9.02 -21.77
C ASP A 191 -18.02 -9.59 -23.20
N ASN A 192 -18.44 -8.82 -24.21
CA ASN A 192 -18.43 -9.30 -25.58
C ASN A 192 -18.35 -8.16 -26.60
N LEU A 193 -18.04 -8.53 -27.84
CA LEU A 193 -17.89 -7.61 -28.97
C LEU A 193 -19.20 -6.87 -29.33
N LYS A 194 -20.37 -7.43 -29.04
CA LYS A 194 -21.66 -6.78 -29.33
C LYS A 194 -21.81 -5.56 -28.40
N GLN A 195 -21.55 -5.73 -27.11
CA GLN A 195 -21.54 -4.61 -26.16
C GLN A 195 -20.51 -3.54 -26.54
N LEU A 196 -19.30 -3.95 -26.94
CA LEU A 196 -18.27 -3.01 -27.42
C LEU A 196 -18.77 -2.22 -28.63
N LYS A 197 -19.30 -2.88 -29.66
CA LYS A 197 -19.83 -2.19 -30.85
C LYS A 197 -20.94 -1.20 -30.52
N THR A 198 -21.79 -1.48 -29.53
CA THR A 198 -22.88 -0.60 -29.09
C THR A 198 -22.39 0.72 -28.55
N ILE A 199 -21.20 0.75 -27.93
CA ILE A 199 -20.63 1.97 -27.31
C ILE A 199 -19.54 2.64 -28.15
N MET A 200 -19.10 1.99 -29.24
CA MET A 200 -18.16 2.61 -30.17
C MET A 200 -18.68 3.95 -30.68
N GLY A 201 -17.77 4.95 -30.73
CA GLY A 201 -18.13 6.33 -31.09
C GLY A 201 -18.57 7.20 -29.91
N LEU A 202 -18.81 6.65 -28.71
CA LEU A 202 -19.02 7.43 -27.50
C LEU A 202 -17.70 7.89 -26.87
N LYS A 203 -17.70 9.04 -26.15
CA LYS A 203 -16.48 9.63 -25.55
C LYS A 203 -16.20 9.10 -24.14
N PHE A 204 -15.71 7.86 -24.02
CA PHE A 204 -15.17 7.29 -22.80
C PHE A 204 -13.61 7.21 -22.85
N ASN A 205 -12.95 6.88 -21.73
CA ASN A 205 -11.49 6.89 -21.63
C ASN A 205 -10.87 5.51 -21.82
N THR A 206 -11.55 4.45 -21.36
CA THR A 206 -11.01 3.08 -21.35
C THR A 206 -12.13 2.07 -21.53
N VAL A 207 -11.90 0.99 -22.22
CA VAL A 207 -12.72 -0.20 -22.31
C VAL A 207 -11.88 -1.42 -22.00
#